data_7e822c205c18adc7f12a557d8be0e40f
#
_entry.id   7e822c205c18adc7f12a557d8be0e40f
#
_cell.length_a   1.000
_cell.length_b   1.000
_cell.length_c   1.000
_cell.angle_alpha   90.00
_cell.angle_beta   90.00
_cell.angle_gamma   90.00
#
_symmetry.space_group_name_H-M   'P 1'
#
loop_
_entity.id
_entity.type
_entity.pdbx_description
1 polymer ?
#
loop_
_entity_poly.entity_id
_entity_poly.type
_entity_poly.pdbx_seq_one_letter_code
_entity_poly.pdbx_strand_id
1 'polypeptide(L)'
;MTAPAPRKGARRAADLAPETLAALNEGRLASATLPEILAIDQARLLRAAFPGLHAAVDEQARAACQLGIAARMARMGALLLQALGPGAVSACQAHASDTVRGWAYFAIGAQELPLRERLQATRSLADDPHFGVREWAWLAQRPHLARELDAAIALLTEWTASPSERLRRFASEALRPRGVWCAHIAALKADPARALPLLAPLRADPSAYVQDSVGNWLNDAAKDQPAWVRALCAQWLESSDAAATRRICQRATRSLK
;
A
#
# COMPACT_ATOMS: atom_id res chain seq x y z
N MET A 1 -29.00 3.64 10.71
CA MET A 1 -28.66 4.79 9.83
C MET A 1 -27.77 4.23 8.72
N THR A 2 -28.25 4.24 7.49
CA THR A 2 -27.46 3.84 6.30
C THR A 2 -26.31 4.83 6.10
N ALA A 3 -25.09 4.33 5.96
CA ALA A 3 -23.94 5.17 5.64
C ALA A 3 -24.23 5.95 4.34
N PRO A 4 -23.87 7.23 4.25
CA PRO A 4 -24.08 8.00 3.03
C PRO A 4 -23.33 7.35 1.86
N ALA A 5 -23.94 7.37 0.68
CA ALA A 5 -23.34 6.83 -0.53
C ALA A 5 -21.93 7.43 -0.75
N PRO A 6 -20.93 6.63 -1.17
CA PRO A 6 -19.58 7.12 -1.37
C PRO A 6 -19.57 8.25 -2.41
N ARG A 7 -18.88 9.35 -2.08
CA ARG A 7 -18.71 10.50 -2.97
C ARG A 7 -18.03 10.08 -4.28
N LYS A 8 -18.57 10.55 -5.41
CA LYS A 8 -17.92 10.40 -6.70
C LYS A 8 -16.77 11.42 -6.82
N GLY A 9 -15.52 10.95 -6.79
CA GLY A 9 -14.34 11.82 -6.88
C GLY A 9 -14.00 12.28 -8.29
N ALA A 10 -13.13 13.30 -8.37
CA ALA A 10 -12.59 13.80 -9.62
C ALA A 10 -11.75 12.74 -10.34
N ARG A 11 -11.89 12.64 -11.67
CA ARG A 11 -11.10 11.70 -12.48
C ARG A 11 -9.75 12.29 -12.92
N ARG A 12 -9.63 13.62 -12.94
CA ARG A 12 -8.42 14.38 -13.27
C ARG A 12 -8.28 15.51 -12.25
N ALA A 13 -7.06 15.94 -11.98
CA ALA A 13 -6.81 17.06 -11.06
C ALA A 13 -7.52 18.35 -11.51
N ALA A 14 -7.62 18.58 -12.82
CA ALA A 14 -8.32 19.74 -13.39
C ALA A 14 -9.84 19.75 -13.16
N ASP A 15 -10.42 18.58 -12.87
CA ASP A 15 -11.87 18.44 -12.61
C ASP A 15 -12.21 18.59 -11.11
N LEU A 16 -11.20 18.84 -10.27
CA LEU A 16 -11.36 18.94 -8.83
C LEU A 16 -11.90 20.31 -8.44
N ALA A 17 -13.10 20.34 -7.87
CA ALA A 17 -13.73 21.59 -7.44
C ALA A 17 -12.89 22.28 -6.34
N PRO A 18 -12.74 23.61 -6.37
CA PRO A 18 -11.94 24.36 -5.40
C PRO A 18 -12.33 24.08 -3.95
N GLU A 19 -13.62 23.95 -3.66
CA GLU A 19 -14.15 23.68 -2.32
C GLU A 19 -13.75 22.28 -1.85
N THR A 20 -13.75 21.30 -2.75
CA THR A 20 -13.28 19.93 -2.46
C THR A 20 -11.78 19.94 -2.18
N LEU A 21 -10.98 20.63 -3.01
CA LEU A 21 -9.55 20.74 -2.77
C LEU A 21 -9.24 21.46 -1.45
N ALA A 22 -9.98 22.50 -1.12
CA ALA A 22 -9.84 23.20 0.16
C ALA A 22 -10.14 22.24 1.34
N ALA A 23 -11.23 21.48 1.28
CA ALA A 23 -11.60 20.51 2.31
C ALA A 23 -10.57 19.38 2.47
N LEU A 24 -9.97 18.90 1.35
CA LEU A 24 -8.88 17.93 1.36
C LEU A 24 -7.61 18.51 2.02
N ASN A 25 -7.22 19.72 1.65
CA ASN A 25 -6.06 20.42 2.19
C ASN A 25 -6.21 20.82 3.68
N GLU A 26 -7.42 20.87 4.17
CA GLU A 26 -7.75 21.14 5.59
C GLU A 26 -8.01 19.85 6.38
N GLY A 27 -7.92 18.69 5.75
CA GLY A 27 -8.09 17.40 6.40
C GLY A 27 -9.53 17.08 6.82
N ARG A 28 -10.52 17.87 6.36
CA ARG A 28 -11.94 17.70 6.67
C ARG A 28 -12.62 16.61 5.82
N LEU A 29 -11.96 16.16 4.76
CA LEU A 29 -12.48 15.22 3.80
C LEU A 29 -11.42 14.16 3.44
N ALA A 30 -11.84 12.90 3.28
CA ALA A 30 -11.02 11.87 2.65
C ALA A 30 -11.12 11.97 1.13
N SER A 31 -10.03 11.65 0.42
CA SER A 31 -10.02 11.58 -1.03
C SER A 31 -10.89 10.43 -1.54
N ALA A 32 -11.44 10.56 -2.74
CA ALA A 32 -12.22 9.50 -3.37
C ALA A 32 -11.49 8.86 -4.57
N THR A 33 -10.43 9.49 -5.06
CA THR A 33 -9.66 9.04 -6.22
C THR A 33 -8.17 9.34 -6.06
N LEU A 34 -7.35 8.62 -6.84
CA LEU A 34 -5.92 8.91 -6.90
C LEU A 34 -5.59 10.35 -7.34
N PRO A 35 -6.24 10.94 -8.37
CA PRO A 35 -6.02 12.34 -8.70
C PRO A 35 -6.26 13.30 -7.53
N GLU A 36 -7.24 13.04 -6.68
CA GLU A 36 -7.48 13.84 -5.47
C GLU A 36 -6.34 13.69 -4.46
N ILE A 37 -5.86 12.46 -4.19
CA ILE A 37 -4.70 12.21 -3.33
C ILE A 37 -3.48 12.99 -3.81
N LEU A 38 -3.22 12.97 -5.11
CA LEU A 38 -2.05 13.62 -5.71
C LEU A 38 -2.16 15.15 -5.73
N ALA A 39 -3.37 15.71 -5.71
CA ALA A 39 -3.62 17.16 -5.71
C ALA A 39 -3.47 17.79 -4.32
N ILE A 40 -3.41 17.01 -3.24
CA ILE A 40 -3.31 17.53 -1.87
C ILE A 40 -1.98 18.26 -1.66
N ASP A 41 -2.06 19.52 -1.22
CA ASP A 41 -0.94 20.24 -0.61
C ASP A 41 -0.68 19.69 0.79
N GLN A 42 0.29 18.79 0.90
CA GLN A 42 0.58 18.11 2.15
C GLN A 42 1.17 19.05 3.23
N ALA A 43 1.80 20.16 2.86
CA ALA A 43 2.28 21.13 3.84
C ALA A 43 1.10 21.93 4.45
N ARG A 44 0.11 22.29 3.62
CA ARG A 44 -1.13 22.91 4.10
C ARG A 44 -1.92 21.94 4.98
N LEU A 45 -2.05 20.69 4.54
CA LEU A 45 -2.72 19.64 5.29
C LEU A 45 -2.03 19.37 6.65
N LEU A 46 -0.68 19.34 6.68
CA LEU A 46 0.06 19.13 7.92
C LEU A 46 -0.24 20.23 8.95
N ARG A 47 -0.22 21.48 8.52
CA ARG A 47 -0.57 22.63 9.37
C ARG A 47 -2.00 22.57 9.89
N ALA A 48 -2.94 22.18 9.04
CA ALA A 48 -4.35 22.08 9.41
C ALA A 48 -4.59 20.94 10.43
N ALA A 49 -3.94 19.78 10.20
CA ALA A 49 -4.10 18.60 11.05
C ALA A 49 -3.34 18.72 12.39
N PHE A 50 -2.23 19.45 12.41
CA PHE A 50 -1.32 19.60 13.58
C PHE A 50 -0.91 21.07 13.80
N PRO A 51 -1.83 21.96 14.20
CA PRO A 51 -1.58 23.40 14.25
C PRO A 51 -0.55 23.81 15.33
N GLY A 52 -0.23 22.92 16.26
CA GLY A 52 0.76 23.17 17.34
C GLY A 52 2.20 22.84 16.97
N LEU A 53 2.50 22.42 15.74
CA LEU A 53 3.87 22.11 15.35
C LEU A 53 4.73 23.36 15.19
N HIS A 54 6.03 23.22 15.51
CA HIS A 54 7.00 24.30 15.39
C HIS A 54 7.17 24.75 13.92
N ALA A 55 7.38 26.06 13.69
CA ALA A 55 7.52 26.65 12.36
C ALA A 55 8.58 25.98 11.46
N ALA A 56 9.66 25.47 12.05
CA ALA A 56 10.69 24.72 11.31
C ALA A 56 10.15 23.42 10.68
N VAL A 57 9.12 22.79 11.25
CA VAL A 57 8.46 21.61 10.67
C VAL A 57 7.66 22.01 9.43
N ASP A 58 6.99 23.16 9.46
CA ASP A 58 6.28 23.73 8.32
C ASP A 58 7.19 24.02 7.14
N GLU A 59 8.39 24.55 7.39
CA GLU A 59 9.38 24.81 6.35
C GLU A 59 9.86 23.52 5.70
N GLN A 60 10.18 22.50 6.51
CA GLN A 60 10.58 21.20 6.02
C GLN A 60 9.45 20.47 5.26
N ALA A 61 8.19 20.65 5.69
CA ALA A 61 7.03 20.13 5.00
C ALA A 61 6.83 20.78 3.62
N ARG A 62 7.02 22.10 3.50
CA ARG A 62 7.01 22.81 2.21
C ARG A 62 8.10 22.30 1.28
N ALA A 63 9.32 22.12 1.77
CA ALA A 63 10.41 21.53 1.00
C ALA A 63 10.08 20.11 0.54
N ALA A 64 9.45 19.29 1.39
CA ALA A 64 9.03 17.94 1.05
C ALA A 64 7.98 17.91 -0.08
N CYS A 65 7.17 18.95 -0.24
CA CYS A 65 6.18 19.04 -1.33
C CYS A 65 6.81 19.11 -2.73
N GLN A 66 8.10 19.39 -2.85
CA GLN A 66 8.84 19.36 -4.11
C GLN A 66 9.27 17.93 -4.50
N LEU A 67 9.17 16.96 -3.59
CA LEU A 67 9.53 15.57 -3.83
C LEU A 67 8.41 14.82 -4.56
N GLY A 68 8.75 13.72 -5.21
CA GLY A 68 7.77 12.75 -5.70
C GLY A 68 6.92 12.19 -4.55
N ILE A 69 5.70 11.73 -4.85
CA ILE A 69 4.68 11.43 -3.84
C ILE A 69 5.15 10.45 -2.76
N ALA A 70 5.84 9.36 -3.11
CA ALA A 70 6.33 8.38 -2.12
C ALA A 70 7.37 8.98 -1.16
N ALA A 71 8.33 9.75 -1.68
CA ALA A 71 9.35 10.43 -0.89
C ALA A 71 8.73 11.54 -0.02
N ARG A 72 7.73 12.25 -0.54
CA ARG A 72 6.94 13.25 0.20
C ARG A 72 6.25 12.62 1.40
N MET A 73 5.51 11.52 1.18
CA MET A 73 4.84 10.80 2.25
C MET A 73 5.83 10.31 3.33
N ALA A 74 6.96 9.77 2.89
CA ALA A 74 8.03 9.31 3.80
C ALA A 74 8.58 10.49 4.65
N ARG A 75 8.82 11.65 4.02
CA ARG A 75 9.30 12.83 4.74
C ARG A 75 8.28 13.34 5.75
N MET A 76 6.99 13.38 5.39
CA MET A 76 5.92 13.79 6.32
C MET A 76 5.82 12.85 7.53
N GLY A 77 5.86 11.54 7.32
CA GLY A 77 5.87 10.57 8.43
C GLY A 77 7.07 10.73 9.35
N ALA A 78 8.27 10.95 8.80
CA ALA A 78 9.49 11.18 9.56
C ALA A 78 9.45 12.50 10.35
N LEU A 79 8.92 13.57 9.76
CA LEU A 79 8.73 14.86 10.43
C LEU A 79 7.79 14.75 11.63
N LEU A 80 6.67 14.04 11.45
CA LEU A 80 5.71 13.80 12.54
C LEU A 80 6.31 12.95 13.65
N LEU A 81 7.06 11.89 13.29
CA LEU A 81 7.75 11.07 14.29
C LEU A 81 8.77 11.91 15.09
N GLN A 82 9.52 12.77 14.41
CA GLN A 82 10.49 13.67 15.07
C GLN A 82 9.80 14.69 15.99
N ALA A 83 8.66 15.23 15.56
CA ALA A 83 7.96 16.29 16.29
C ALA A 83 7.10 15.78 17.46
N LEU A 84 6.47 14.61 17.31
CA LEU A 84 5.49 14.05 18.25
C LEU A 84 5.99 12.77 18.96
N GLY A 85 7.18 12.27 18.58
CA GLY A 85 7.71 11.02 19.12
C GLY A 85 6.79 9.82 18.83
N PRO A 86 6.74 8.84 19.74
CA PRO A 86 5.92 7.62 19.56
C PRO A 86 4.42 7.90 19.37
N GLY A 87 3.93 9.05 19.81
CA GLY A 87 2.53 9.48 19.64
C GLY A 87 2.13 9.81 18.21
N ALA A 88 3.09 9.99 17.28
CA ALA A 88 2.82 10.36 15.89
C ALA A 88 1.89 9.37 15.18
N VAL A 89 2.08 8.08 15.40
CA VAL A 89 1.26 7.02 14.77
C VAL A 89 -0.19 7.12 15.20
N SER A 90 -0.46 7.16 16.51
CA SER A 90 -1.81 7.25 17.06
C SER A 90 -2.50 8.57 16.70
N ALA A 91 -1.77 9.68 16.68
CA ALA A 91 -2.29 10.98 16.28
C ALA A 91 -2.76 11.01 14.82
N CYS A 92 -2.09 10.28 13.93
CA CYS A 92 -2.49 10.18 12.52
C CYS A 92 -3.62 9.18 12.30
N GLN A 93 -3.66 8.09 13.06
CA GLN A 93 -4.46 6.89 12.79
C GLN A 93 -5.97 7.14 12.77
N ALA A 94 -6.47 8.01 13.66
CA ALA A 94 -7.89 8.32 13.79
C ALA A 94 -8.36 9.52 12.97
N HIS A 95 -7.47 10.10 12.14
CA HIS A 95 -7.77 11.34 11.41
C HIS A 95 -8.75 11.10 10.25
N ALA A 96 -9.62 12.08 9.96
CA ALA A 96 -10.59 12.01 8.87
C ALA A 96 -9.91 11.91 7.49
N SER A 97 -8.80 12.64 7.28
CA SER A 97 -8.02 12.59 6.04
C SER A 97 -7.29 11.24 5.88
N ASP A 98 -7.50 10.58 4.76
CA ASP A 98 -6.79 9.38 4.34
C ASP A 98 -5.27 9.62 4.17
N THR A 99 -4.88 10.79 3.72
CA THR A 99 -3.46 11.17 3.59
C THR A 99 -2.77 11.27 4.95
N VAL A 100 -3.43 11.86 5.95
CA VAL A 100 -2.90 11.90 7.33
C VAL A 100 -2.80 10.49 7.89
N ARG A 101 -3.83 9.64 7.73
CA ARG A 101 -3.74 8.23 8.12
C ARG A 101 -2.59 7.51 7.39
N GLY A 102 -2.35 7.86 6.13
CA GLY A 102 -1.20 7.37 5.37
C GLY A 102 0.14 7.71 6.01
N TRP A 103 0.31 8.92 6.56
CA TRP A 103 1.55 9.32 7.24
C TRP A 103 1.90 8.44 8.44
N ALA A 104 0.89 7.84 9.13
CA ALA A 104 1.14 6.88 10.21
C ALA A 104 2.05 5.73 9.77
N TYR A 105 1.85 5.19 8.56
CA TYR A 105 2.68 4.08 8.04
C TYR A 105 4.12 4.49 7.82
N PHE A 106 4.32 5.69 7.30
CA PHE A 106 5.66 6.22 7.08
C PHE A 106 6.33 6.61 8.39
N ALA A 107 5.57 7.01 9.41
CA ALA A 107 6.08 7.18 10.76
C ALA A 107 6.50 5.82 11.38
N ILE A 108 5.74 4.74 11.15
CA ILE A 108 6.17 3.38 11.52
C ILE A 108 7.44 3.00 10.71
N GLY A 109 7.46 3.30 9.41
CA GLY A 109 8.61 3.04 8.54
C GLY A 109 9.89 3.74 8.99
N ALA A 110 9.78 4.91 9.60
CA ALA A 110 10.91 5.70 10.08
C ALA A 110 11.46 5.24 11.46
N GLN A 111 10.78 4.32 12.15
CA GLN A 111 11.24 3.77 13.43
C GLN A 111 12.19 2.60 13.23
N GLU A 112 13.13 2.42 14.14
CA GLU A 112 13.99 1.24 14.22
C GLU A 112 13.22 0.12 14.97
N LEU A 113 12.47 -0.69 14.22
CA LEU A 113 11.67 -1.81 14.74
C LEU A 113 12.10 -3.12 14.10
N PRO A 114 12.14 -4.22 14.87
CA PRO A 114 12.21 -5.57 14.31
C PRO A 114 11.07 -5.82 13.33
N LEU A 115 11.29 -6.63 12.29
CA LEU A 115 10.33 -6.81 11.20
C LEU A 115 8.95 -7.29 11.68
N ARG A 116 8.90 -8.20 12.67
CA ARG A 116 7.64 -8.70 13.25
C ARG A 116 6.86 -7.59 13.94
N GLU A 117 7.52 -6.78 14.75
CA GLU A 117 6.88 -5.66 15.45
C GLU A 117 6.39 -4.59 14.49
N ARG A 118 7.18 -4.30 13.47
CA ARG A 118 6.82 -3.39 12.37
C ARG A 118 5.56 -3.84 11.66
N LEU A 119 5.46 -5.11 11.29
CA LEU A 119 4.27 -5.68 10.66
C LEU A 119 3.07 -5.67 11.62
N GLN A 120 3.27 -5.96 12.91
CA GLN A 120 2.23 -5.90 13.91
C GLN A 120 1.67 -4.47 14.06
N ALA A 121 2.54 -3.46 14.14
CA ALA A 121 2.13 -2.05 14.16
C ALA A 121 1.40 -1.61 12.88
N THR A 122 1.74 -2.21 11.74
CA THR A 122 1.11 -1.91 10.45
C THR A 122 -0.25 -2.58 10.29
N ARG A 123 -0.53 -3.67 10.98
CA ARG A 123 -1.64 -4.58 10.70
C ARG A 123 -3.02 -3.92 10.72
N SER A 124 -3.32 -3.11 11.72
CA SER A 124 -4.62 -2.43 11.86
C SER A 124 -4.86 -1.43 10.74
N LEU A 125 -3.81 -0.72 10.34
CA LEU A 125 -3.84 0.27 9.28
C LEU A 125 -3.87 -0.39 7.88
N ALA A 126 -3.28 -1.57 7.71
CA ALA A 126 -3.35 -2.34 6.47
C ALA A 126 -4.78 -2.84 6.16
N ASP A 127 -5.66 -2.82 7.16
CA ASP A 127 -7.08 -3.14 7.03
C ASP A 127 -7.99 -1.90 6.92
N ASP A 128 -7.43 -0.71 6.73
CA ASP A 128 -8.19 0.53 6.58
C ASP A 128 -9.24 0.42 5.46
N PRO A 129 -10.48 0.92 5.67
CA PRO A 129 -11.52 0.92 4.64
C PRO A 129 -11.15 1.73 3.40
N HIS A 130 -10.26 2.73 3.52
CA HIS A 130 -9.87 3.59 2.43
C HIS A 130 -8.77 2.97 1.55
N PHE A 131 -9.00 2.94 0.24
CA PHE A 131 -8.06 2.32 -0.71
C PHE A 131 -6.67 2.96 -0.68
N GLY A 132 -6.58 4.30 -0.63
CA GLY A 132 -5.31 5.03 -0.61
C GLY A 132 -4.47 4.72 0.63
N VAL A 133 -5.13 4.60 1.80
CA VAL A 133 -4.44 4.23 3.05
C VAL A 133 -3.80 2.85 2.93
N ARG A 134 -4.52 1.87 2.35
CA ARG A 134 -3.95 0.53 2.10
C ARG A 134 -2.77 0.53 1.14
N GLU A 135 -2.78 1.41 0.13
CA GLU A 135 -1.63 1.54 -0.78
C GLU A 135 -0.41 2.12 -0.06
N TRP A 136 -0.58 3.14 0.78
CA TRP A 136 0.49 3.69 1.59
C TRP A 136 1.05 2.67 2.59
N ALA A 137 0.20 1.78 3.12
CA ALA A 137 0.60 0.76 4.07
C ALA A 137 1.73 -0.13 3.54
N TRP A 138 1.51 -0.79 2.41
CA TRP A 138 2.53 -1.68 1.85
C TRP A 138 3.73 -0.88 1.29
N LEU A 139 3.48 0.30 0.72
CA LEU A 139 4.55 1.11 0.12
C LEU A 139 5.56 1.58 1.18
N ALA A 140 5.08 2.00 2.36
CA ALA A 140 5.93 2.43 3.46
C ALA A 140 6.78 1.29 4.05
N GLN A 141 6.24 0.08 4.10
CA GLN A 141 6.93 -1.07 4.70
C GLN A 141 7.85 -1.81 3.71
N ARG A 142 7.61 -1.65 2.42
CA ARG A 142 8.32 -2.40 1.37
C ARG A 142 9.85 -2.33 1.45
N PRO A 143 10.52 -1.20 1.73
CA PRO A 143 11.98 -1.18 1.84
C PRO A 143 12.52 -2.11 2.92
N HIS A 144 11.83 -2.21 4.06
CA HIS A 144 12.20 -3.08 5.17
C HIS A 144 11.93 -4.55 4.83
N LEU A 145 10.77 -4.84 4.23
CA LEU A 145 10.41 -6.19 3.78
C LEU A 145 11.37 -6.72 2.71
N ALA A 146 11.80 -5.88 1.78
CA ALA A 146 12.74 -6.26 0.72
C ALA A 146 14.15 -6.53 1.25
N ARG A 147 14.57 -5.84 2.33
CA ARG A 147 15.86 -6.04 2.97
C ARG A 147 15.95 -7.38 3.73
N GLU A 148 14.86 -7.80 4.34
CA GLU A 148 14.74 -9.03 5.12
C GLU A 148 13.76 -10.01 4.43
N LEU A 149 13.96 -10.27 3.15
CA LEU A 149 12.96 -10.87 2.26
C LEU A 149 12.43 -12.23 2.74
N ASP A 150 13.29 -13.14 3.19
CA ASP A 150 12.87 -14.48 3.61
C ASP A 150 12.04 -14.42 4.90
N ALA A 151 12.45 -13.58 5.86
CA ALA A 151 11.68 -13.34 7.08
C ALA A 151 10.34 -12.66 6.75
N ALA A 152 10.34 -11.72 5.80
CA ALA A 152 9.12 -11.06 5.34
C ALA A 152 8.15 -12.04 4.69
N ILE A 153 8.62 -12.95 3.84
CA ILE A 153 7.80 -14.00 3.22
C ILE A 153 7.19 -14.89 4.31
N ALA A 154 7.99 -15.37 5.27
CA ALA A 154 7.50 -16.20 6.36
C ALA A 154 6.40 -15.51 7.18
N LEU A 155 6.64 -14.26 7.61
CA LEU A 155 5.68 -13.49 8.41
C LEU A 155 4.41 -13.15 7.64
N LEU A 156 4.52 -12.77 6.37
CA LEU A 156 3.36 -12.43 5.55
C LEU A 156 2.57 -13.67 5.11
N THR A 157 3.17 -14.85 5.07
CA THR A 157 2.45 -16.11 4.86
C THR A 157 1.43 -16.33 5.97
N GLU A 158 1.71 -15.95 7.22
CA GLU A 158 0.73 -16.00 8.31
C GLU A 158 -0.52 -15.13 8.01
N TRP A 159 -0.37 -14.03 7.27
CA TRP A 159 -1.47 -13.13 6.93
C TRP A 159 -2.38 -13.66 5.82
N THR A 160 -1.93 -14.64 5.04
CA THR A 160 -2.75 -15.26 3.99
C THR A 160 -3.96 -16.02 4.53
N ALA A 161 -3.94 -16.42 5.79
CA ALA A 161 -5.05 -17.04 6.49
C ALA A 161 -5.99 -16.06 7.19
N SER A 162 -5.75 -14.74 7.06
CA SER A 162 -6.60 -13.72 7.70
C SER A 162 -8.04 -13.74 7.17
N PRO A 163 -9.07 -13.55 8.01
CA PRO A 163 -10.44 -13.35 7.54
C PRO A 163 -10.59 -12.09 6.69
N SER A 164 -9.76 -11.06 6.92
CA SER A 164 -9.77 -9.83 6.11
C SER A 164 -9.09 -10.04 4.76
N GLU A 165 -9.85 -9.82 3.67
CA GLU A 165 -9.30 -9.80 2.30
C GLU A 165 -8.20 -8.73 2.11
N ARG A 166 -8.28 -7.63 2.87
CA ARG A 166 -7.32 -6.53 2.79
C ARG A 166 -5.97 -6.94 3.32
N LEU A 167 -5.93 -7.70 4.43
CA LEU A 167 -4.70 -8.26 4.99
C LEU A 167 -4.12 -9.36 4.09
N ARG A 168 -4.98 -10.24 3.52
CA ARG A 168 -4.52 -11.25 2.55
C ARG A 168 -3.94 -10.58 1.29
N ARG A 169 -4.59 -9.50 0.79
CA ARG A 169 -4.04 -8.72 -0.32
C ARG A 169 -2.73 -8.04 0.04
N PHE A 170 -2.63 -7.41 1.24
CA PHE A 170 -1.37 -6.78 1.68
C PHE A 170 -0.21 -7.76 1.58
N ALA A 171 -0.41 -9.01 2.02
CA ALA A 171 0.63 -10.04 1.99
C ALA A 171 1.23 -10.22 0.59
N SER A 172 0.41 -10.33 -0.46
CA SER A 172 0.90 -10.46 -1.83
C SER A 172 1.37 -9.13 -2.43
N GLU A 173 0.68 -8.01 -2.18
CA GLU A 173 0.97 -6.72 -2.81
C GLU A 173 2.31 -6.14 -2.34
N ALA A 174 2.64 -6.26 -1.04
CA ALA A 174 3.84 -5.69 -0.45
C ALA A 174 5.14 -6.24 -1.05
N LEU A 175 5.11 -7.49 -1.54
CA LEU A 175 6.28 -8.18 -2.11
C LEU A 175 6.20 -8.38 -3.63
N ARG A 176 5.41 -7.58 -4.36
CA ARG A 176 5.41 -7.67 -5.82
C ARG A 176 6.81 -7.45 -6.38
N PRO A 177 7.28 -8.26 -7.37
CA PRO A 177 8.60 -8.09 -7.98
C PRO A 177 8.82 -6.69 -8.54
N ARG A 178 7.74 -6.09 -9.11
CA ARG A 178 7.74 -4.76 -9.74
C ARG A 178 6.62 -3.91 -9.13
N GLY A 179 6.97 -3.07 -8.17
CA GLY A 179 6.01 -2.12 -7.59
C GLY A 179 5.95 -0.81 -8.40
N VAL A 180 4.85 -0.09 -8.25
CA VAL A 180 4.69 1.27 -8.76
C VAL A 180 5.19 2.25 -7.70
N TRP A 181 5.95 3.27 -8.11
CA TRP A 181 6.56 4.29 -7.24
C TRP A 181 7.56 3.76 -6.18
N CYS A 182 8.09 2.57 -6.37
CA CYS A 182 9.05 1.98 -5.46
C CYS A 182 10.10 1.13 -6.20
N ALA A 183 11.19 0.82 -5.51
CA ALA A 183 12.22 -0.05 -6.04
C ALA A 183 11.69 -1.46 -6.31
N HIS A 184 12.17 -2.08 -7.39
CA HIS A 184 11.90 -3.49 -7.68
C HIS A 184 12.63 -4.38 -6.67
N ILE A 185 12.09 -5.57 -6.38
CA ILE A 185 12.75 -6.59 -5.57
C ILE A 185 13.52 -7.51 -6.53
N ALA A 186 14.81 -7.23 -6.70
CA ALA A 186 15.65 -7.94 -7.65
C ALA A 186 15.68 -9.46 -7.40
N ALA A 187 15.71 -9.88 -6.14
CA ALA A 187 15.69 -11.29 -5.75
C ALA A 187 14.43 -12.03 -6.26
N LEU A 188 13.26 -11.39 -6.21
CA LEU A 188 12.00 -11.97 -6.71
C LEU A 188 11.84 -11.89 -8.23
N LYS A 189 12.57 -11.01 -8.89
CA LYS A 189 12.68 -11.00 -10.36
C LYS A 189 13.56 -12.15 -10.85
N ALA A 190 14.65 -12.42 -10.13
CA ALA A 190 15.57 -13.50 -10.44
C ALA A 190 14.99 -14.88 -10.12
N ASP A 191 14.40 -15.02 -8.93
CA ASP A 191 13.81 -16.26 -8.42
C ASP A 191 12.45 -15.99 -7.77
N PRO A 192 11.35 -15.98 -8.55
CA PRO A 192 10.00 -15.77 -8.02
C PRO A 192 9.49 -16.97 -7.20
N ALA A 193 10.11 -18.16 -7.33
CA ALA A 193 9.71 -19.35 -6.58
C ALA A 193 9.85 -19.17 -5.06
N ARG A 194 10.74 -18.30 -4.60
CA ARG A 194 10.89 -17.93 -3.18
C ARG A 194 9.58 -17.48 -2.55
N ALA A 195 8.69 -16.83 -3.32
CA ALA A 195 7.41 -16.35 -2.80
C ALA A 195 6.27 -17.38 -2.89
N LEU A 196 6.50 -18.62 -3.35
CA LEU A 196 5.47 -19.66 -3.40
C LEU A 196 4.76 -19.90 -2.06
N PRO A 197 5.44 -19.93 -0.89
CA PRO A 197 4.77 -20.09 0.40
C PRO A 197 3.68 -19.03 0.64
N LEU A 198 3.90 -17.81 0.14
CA LEU A 198 2.98 -16.68 0.24
C LEU A 198 1.87 -16.75 -0.81
N LEU A 199 2.16 -17.18 -2.04
CA LEU A 199 1.22 -17.13 -3.16
C LEU A 199 0.31 -18.36 -3.26
N ALA A 200 0.83 -19.54 -2.93
CA ALA A 200 0.09 -20.79 -3.05
C ALA A 200 -1.19 -20.85 -2.20
N PRO A 201 -1.22 -20.36 -0.95
CA PRO A 201 -2.46 -20.28 -0.17
C PRO A 201 -3.55 -19.40 -0.83
N LEU A 202 -3.14 -18.39 -1.60
CA LEU A 202 -4.03 -17.41 -2.22
C LEU A 202 -4.46 -17.79 -3.65
N ARG A 203 -4.02 -18.93 -4.20
CA ARG A 203 -4.29 -19.35 -5.60
C ARG A 203 -5.76 -19.52 -5.95
N ALA A 204 -6.61 -19.73 -4.94
CA ALA A 204 -8.06 -19.87 -5.09
C ALA A 204 -8.83 -18.94 -4.13
N ASP A 205 -8.25 -17.79 -3.76
CA ASP A 205 -8.86 -16.84 -2.84
C ASP A 205 -10.24 -16.40 -3.34
N PRO A 206 -11.28 -16.38 -2.48
CA PRO A 206 -12.64 -15.99 -2.90
C PRO A 206 -12.75 -14.52 -3.28
N SER A 207 -11.87 -13.65 -2.77
CA SER A 207 -11.91 -12.20 -3.03
C SER A 207 -11.28 -11.83 -4.37
N ALA A 208 -12.04 -11.14 -5.22
CA ALA A 208 -11.53 -10.56 -6.45
C ALA A 208 -10.36 -9.59 -6.22
N TYR A 209 -10.36 -8.89 -5.08
CA TYR A 209 -9.32 -7.95 -4.69
C TYR A 209 -7.97 -8.63 -4.43
N VAL A 210 -8.01 -9.82 -3.80
CA VAL A 210 -6.82 -10.66 -3.60
C VAL A 210 -6.38 -11.31 -4.92
N GLN A 211 -7.33 -11.85 -5.69
CA GLN A 211 -7.04 -12.45 -7.00
C GLN A 211 -6.33 -11.47 -7.94
N ASP A 212 -6.74 -10.20 -7.92
CA ASP A 212 -6.09 -9.14 -8.70
C ASP A 212 -4.64 -8.92 -8.29
N SER A 213 -4.36 -8.92 -7.00
CA SER A 213 -3.00 -8.76 -6.48
C SER A 213 -2.11 -9.95 -6.84
N VAL A 214 -2.57 -11.18 -6.61
CA VAL A 214 -1.82 -12.40 -6.97
C VAL A 214 -1.57 -12.47 -8.48
N GLY A 215 -2.59 -12.21 -9.30
CA GLY A 215 -2.45 -12.19 -10.75
C GLY A 215 -1.49 -11.10 -11.25
N ASN A 216 -1.49 -9.91 -10.61
CA ASN A 216 -0.54 -8.85 -10.91
C ASN A 216 0.88 -9.21 -10.45
N TRP A 217 1.02 -9.86 -9.29
CA TRP A 217 2.30 -10.34 -8.80
C TRP A 217 2.95 -11.29 -9.81
N LEU A 218 2.20 -12.31 -10.25
CA LEU A 218 2.67 -13.27 -11.24
C LEU A 218 2.94 -12.61 -12.60
N ASN A 219 2.11 -11.64 -13.01
CA ASN A 219 2.35 -10.89 -14.25
C ASN A 219 3.62 -10.02 -14.19
N ASP A 220 3.98 -9.50 -12.99
CA ASP A 220 5.25 -8.82 -12.79
C ASP A 220 6.44 -9.80 -12.90
N ALA A 221 6.32 -10.98 -12.30
CA ALA A 221 7.32 -12.06 -12.43
C ALA A 221 7.46 -12.56 -13.87
N ALA A 222 6.36 -12.63 -14.62
CA ALA A 222 6.35 -13.10 -16.01
C ALA A 222 7.23 -12.28 -16.96
N LYS A 223 7.51 -11.03 -16.62
CA LYS A 223 8.40 -10.15 -17.40
C LYS A 223 9.87 -10.57 -17.34
N ASP A 224 10.29 -11.24 -16.27
CA ASP A 224 11.65 -11.71 -16.06
C ASP A 224 11.74 -13.25 -16.16
N GLN A 225 10.69 -13.97 -15.74
CA GLN A 225 10.63 -15.43 -15.64
C GLN A 225 9.36 -16.02 -16.30
N PRO A 226 9.15 -15.82 -17.62
CA PRO A 226 7.91 -16.21 -18.30
C PRO A 226 7.65 -17.73 -18.28
N ALA A 227 8.71 -18.53 -18.42
CA ALA A 227 8.59 -20.00 -18.41
C ALA A 227 8.10 -20.51 -17.04
N TRP A 228 8.65 -19.97 -15.95
CA TRP A 228 8.25 -20.33 -14.60
C TRP A 228 6.76 -19.99 -14.35
N VAL A 229 6.31 -18.79 -14.75
CA VAL A 229 4.91 -18.39 -14.57
C VAL A 229 3.96 -19.27 -15.39
N ARG A 230 4.33 -19.63 -16.64
CA ARG A 230 3.51 -20.57 -17.46
C ARG A 230 3.39 -21.94 -16.79
N ALA A 231 4.51 -22.50 -16.32
CA ALA A 231 4.52 -23.79 -15.64
C ALA A 231 3.69 -23.79 -14.35
N LEU A 232 3.85 -22.74 -13.51
CA LEU A 232 3.07 -22.59 -12.29
C LEU A 232 1.57 -22.46 -12.56
N CYS A 233 1.19 -21.64 -13.55
CA CYS A 233 -0.22 -21.49 -13.93
C CYS A 233 -0.81 -22.80 -14.46
N ALA A 234 -0.07 -23.57 -15.27
CA ALA A 234 -0.50 -24.89 -15.75
C ALA A 234 -0.75 -25.85 -14.57
N GLN A 235 0.22 -25.96 -13.65
CA GLN A 235 0.09 -26.78 -12.45
C GLN A 235 -1.12 -26.38 -11.57
N TRP A 236 -1.36 -25.07 -11.40
CA TRP A 236 -2.50 -24.61 -10.62
C TRP A 236 -3.85 -24.92 -11.29
N LEU A 237 -3.92 -24.83 -12.63
CA LEU A 237 -5.12 -25.17 -13.40
C LEU A 237 -5.39 -26.67 -13.42
N GLU A 238 -4.36 -27.52 -13.45
CA GLU A 238 -4.49 -28.97 -13.33
C GLU A 238 -5.00 -29.41 -11.95
N SER A 239 -4.57 -28.67 -10.89
CA SER A 239 -4.89 -29.01 -9.49
C SER A 239 -6.17 -28.34 -8.95
N SER A 240 -6.84 -27.47 -9.72
CA SER A 240 -7.98 -26.69 -9.25
C SER A 240 -8.92 -26.25 -10.35
N ASP A 241 -10.19 -26.61 -10.20
CA ASP A 241 -11.31 -26.17 -11.07
C ASP A 241 -11.92 -24.82 -10.61
N ALA A 242 -11.32 -24.16 -9.61
CA ALA A 242 -11.86 -22.92 -9.06
C ALA A 242 -11.81 -21.78 -10.11
N ALA A 243 -12.92 -21.06 -10.24
CA ALA A 243 -12.99 -19.87 -11.11
C ALA A 243 -11.95 -18.80 -10.72
N ALA A 244 -11.65 -18.70 -9.42
CA ALA A 244 -10.62 -17.81 -8.89
C ALA A 244 -9.23 -18.15 -9.43
N THR A 245 -8.84 -19.42 -9.45
CA THR A 245 -7.57 -19.89 -10.01
C THR A 245 -7.46 -19.55 -11.49
N ARG A 246 -8.52 -19.84 -12.26
CA ARG A 246 -8.57 -19.48 -13.70
C ARG A 246 -8.37 -17.99 -13.92
N ARG A 247 -9.07 -17.14 -13.14
CA ARG A 247 -8.96 -15.68 -13.23
C ARG A 247 -7.56 -15.18 -12.89
N ILE A 248 -6.93 -15.74 -11.84
CA ILE A 248 -5.55 -15.40 -11.45
C ILE A 248 -4.59 -15.77 -12.59
N CYS A 249 -4.64 -16.99 -13.11
CA CYS A 249 -3.75 -17.46 -14.18
C CYS A 249 -3.92 -16.66 -15.48
N GLN A 250 -5.16 -16.34 -15.85
CA GLN A 250 -5.45 -15.47 -17.01
C GLN A 250 -4.81 -14.09 -16.84
N ARG A 251 -4.94 -13.51 -15.64
CA ARG A 251 -4.33 -12.20 -15.33
C ARG A 251 -2.80 -12.27 -15.28
N ALA A 252 -2.25 -13.36 -14.75
CA ALA A 252 -0.81 -13.60 -14.67
C ALA A 252 -0.13 -13.62 -16.03
N THR A 253 -0.79 -14.25 -17.01
CA THR A 253 -0.23 -14.50 -18.35
C THR A 253 -0.61 -13.46 -19.41
N ARG A 254 -1.40 -12.41 -19.05
CA ARG A 254 -1.95 -11.45 -20.03
C ARG A 254 -0.91 -10.68 -20.85
N SER A 255 0.32 -10.54 -20.36
CA SER A 255 1.42 -9.89 -21.08
C SER A 255 2.34 -10.89 -21.82
N LEU A 256 2.09 -12.19 -21.70
CA LEU A 256 2.86 -13.23 -22.40
C LEU A 256 2.19 -13.49 -23.76
N LYS A 257 2.94 -13.24 -24.82
CA LYS A 257 2.56 -13.59 -26.19
C LYS A 257 2.82 -15.08 -26.45
#